data_e61c785b61b240b79477e1fd87d9520f
#
_entry.id   e61c785b61b240b79477e1fd87d9520f
#
_cell.length_a   1.000
_cell.length_b   1.000
_cell.length_c   1.000
_cell.angle_alpha   90.00
_cell.angle_beta   90.00
_cell.angle_gamma   90.00
#
_symmetry.space_group_name_H-M   'P 1'
#
loop_
_entity.id
_entity.type
_entity.pdbx_description
1 polymer ?
#
loop_
_entity_poly.entity_id
_entity_poly.type
_entity_poly.pdbx_seq_one_letter_code
_entity_poly.pdbx_strand_id
1 'polypeptide(L)'
;LEYLNHHIKYFNQKEKSFLLSKIANGYYLAGLDDKAINVLNDEAFLSQPYSEGLWIKGLSYYRKGKYQKASRQFLILSKISDNKWLSDAGAYWSFLSSTKDAYDDTTFKASLEALNKSCKPSFNIYSILSCRILDKTIQDFEFNTSLMSSDLESFLDTKLGERIQALIEIDELPIAEIELNRLQNITNDRFRRLILNFSIKNDLSSLQIKTAKYLFKDDAPIDFLYPNPKWIQDYNFNSIDPTIIIS
;
A
#
# COMPACT_ATOMS: atom_id res chain seq x y z
N LEU A 1 -12.58 -2.54 30.52
CA LEU A 1 -11.56 -1.67 31.15
C LEU A 1 -11.19 -2.15 32.56
N GLU A 2 -12.14 -2.45 33.46
CA GLU A 2 -11.87 -2.92 34.81
C GLU A 2 -10.98 -4.17 34.84
N TYR A 3 -11.28 -5.17 34.01
CA TYR A 3 -10.46 -6.39 33.89
C TYR A 3 -9.03 -6.07 33.41
N LEU A 4 -8.90 -5.18 32.44
CA LEU A 4 -7.60 -4.76 31.92
C LEU A 4 -6.78 -4.03 33.03
N ASN A 5 -7.42 -3.13 33.75
CA ASN A 5 -6.79 -2.38 34.84
C ASN A 5 -6.24 -3.31 35.94
N HIS A 6 -6.90 -4.43 36.21
CA HIS A 6 -6.45 -5.41 37.20
C HIS A 6 -5.22 -6.20 36.70
N HIS A 7 -5.09 -6.44 35.39
CA HIS A 7 -4.03 -7.25 34.79
C HIS A 7 -2.96 -6.44 34.04
N ILE A 8 -3.11 -5.10 33.95
CA ILE A 8 -2.25 -4.21 33.15
C ILE A 8 -0.77 -4.28 33.53
N LYS A 9 -0.47 -4.65 34.78
CA LYS A 9 0.90 -4.80 35.30
C LYS A 9 1.69 -5.92 34.62
N TYR A 10 1.02 -6.88 33.97
CA TYR A 10 1.66 -8.00 33.28
C TYR A 10 2.04 -7.70 31.83
N PHE A 11 1.59 -6.55 31.28
CA PHE A 11 1.82 -6.17 29.90
C PHE A 11 2.94 -5.12 29.81
N ASN A 12 3.79 -5.26 28.79
CA ASN A 12 4.73 -4.20 28.45
C ASN A 12 4.00 -3.01 27.79
N GLN A 13 4.70 -1.90 27.57
CA GLN A 13 4.11 -0.65 27.09
C GLN A 13 3.46 -0.81 25.69
N LYS A 14 4.13 -1.56 24.80
CA LYS A 14 3.62 -1.82 23.44
C LYS A 14 2.35 -2.67 23.46
N GLU A 15 2.31 -3.69 24.31
CA GLU A 15 1.14 -4.55 24.48
C GLU A 15 -0.04 -3.77 25.06
N LYS A 16 0.21 -2.88 26.05
CA LYS A 16 -0.81 -1.99 26.60
C LYS A 16 -1.40 -1.08 25.52
N SER A 17 -0.54 -0.43 24.74
CA SER A 17 -0.96 0.45 23.65
C SER A 17 -1.78 -0.30 22.60
N PHE A 18 -1.38 -1.53 22.25
CA PHE A 18 -2.15 -2.39 21.36
C PHE A 18 -3.55 -2.72 21.91
N LEU A 19 -3.63 -3.16 23.17
CA LEU A 19 -4.90 -3.50 23.82
C LEU A 19 -5.83 -2.30 23.93
N LEU A 20 -5.31 -1.13 24.33
CA LEU A 20 -6.08 0.12 24.36
C LEU A 20 -6.62 0.49 22.98
N SER A 21 -5.83 0.26 21.92
CA SER A 21 -6.26 0.48 20.54
C SER A 21 -7.43 -0.43 20.13
N LYS A 22 -7.39 -1.71 20.54
CA LYS A 22 -8.51 -2.66 20.26
C LYS A 22 -9.78 -2.28 21.04
N ILE A 23 -9.66 -1.86 22.29
CA ILE A 23 -10.81 -1.37 23.09
C ILE A 23 -11.39 -0.10 22.46
N ALA A 24 -10.55 0.85 22.07
CA ALA A 24 -10.97 2.08 21.43
C ALA A 24 -11.67 1.81 20.09
N ASN A 25 -11.18 0.84 19.30
CA ASN A 25 -11.84 0.41 18.08
C ASN A 25 -13.26 -0.12 18.34
N GLY A 26 -13.45 -0.92 19.39
CA GLY A 26 -14.78 -1.37 19.81
C GLY A 26 -15.73 -0.23 20.13
N TYR A 27 -15.28 0.79 20.87
CA TYR A 27 -16.07 1.99 21.14
C TYR A 27 -16.35 2.80 19.88
N TYR A 28 -15.38 2.96 18.99
CA TYR A 28 -15.55 3.67 17.72
C TYR A 28 -16.60 3.02 16.83
N LEU A 29 -16.57 1.68 16.69
CA LEU A 29 -17.57 0.92 15.91
C LEU A 29 -18.96 1.02 16.53
N ALA A 30 -19.06 1.13 17.84
CA ALA A 30 -20.32 1.38 18.57
C ALA A 30 -20.80 2.85 18.52
N GLY A 31 -20.10 3.74 17.82
CA GLY A 31 -20.46 5.17 17.75
C GLY A 31 -20.11 5.99 19.01
N LEU A 32 -19.35 5.41 19.93
CA LEU A 32 -18.99 6.01 21.23
C LEU A 32 -17.64 6.74 21.14
N ASP A 33 -17.54 7.75 20.28
CA ASP A 33 -16.29 8.47 20.00
C ASP A 33 -15.59 9.04 21.22
N ASP A 34 -16.33 9.61 22.17
CA ASP A 34 -15.74 10.15 23.39
C ASP A 34 -15.07 9.05 24.23
N LYS A 35 -15.67 7.87 24.31
CA LYS A 35 -15.07 6.74 25.02
C LYS A 35 -13.84 6.24 24.29
N ALA A 36 -13.87 6.16 22.94
CA ALA A 36 -12.70 5.79 22.14
C ALA A 36 -11.53 6.74 22.35
N ILE A 37 -11.79 8.06 22.31
CA ILE A 37 -10.78 9.08 22.56
C ILE A 37 -10.23 8.99 23.98
N ASN A 38 -11.10 8.82 24.99
CA ASN A 38 -10.68 8.77 26.39
C ASN A 38 -9.77 7.58 26.68
N VAL A 39 -10.06 6.41 26.13
CA VAL A 39 -9.19 5.24 26.24
C VAL A 39 -7.80 5.51 25.63
N LEU A 40 -7.74 6.23 24.50
CA LEU A 40 -6.49 6.56 23.81
C LEU A 40 -5.79 7.82 24.37
N ASN A 41 -6.28 8.40 25.47
CA ASN A 41 -5.59 9.42 26.24
C ASN A 41 -4.81 8.83 27.43
N ASP A 42 -4.81 7.51 27.59
CA ASP A 42 -4.00 6.81 28.58
C ASP A 42 -2.50 7.04 28.33
N GLU A 43 -1.72 7.18 29.39
CA GLU A 43 -0.29 7.44 29.33
C GLU A 43 0.47 6.35 28.58
N ALA A 44 0.05 5.10 28.72
CA ALA A 44 0.65 3.98 28.01
C ALA A 44 0.51 4.12 26.49
N PHE A 45 -0.64 4.62 26.02
CA PHE A 45 -0.83 4.89 24.59
C PHE A 45 -0.06 6.13 24.14
N LEU A 46 -0.06 7.19 24.94
CA LEU A 46 0.58 8.46 24.55
C LEU A 46 2.09 8.35 24.46
N SER A 47 2.72 7.52 25.30
CA SER A 47 4.18 7.33 25.30
C SER A 47 4.67 6.43 24.16
N GLN A 48 3.86 5.45 23.75
CA GLN A 48 4.18 4.53 22.63
C GLN A 48 2.92 4.24 21.81
N PRO A 49 2.49 5.18 20.94
CA PRO A 49 1.24 5.03 20.18
C PRO A 49 1.29 3.85 19.22
N TYR A 50 0.22 3.06 19.20
CA TYR A 50 -0.01 2.01 18.20
C TYR A 50 -0.74 2.61 16.99
N SER A 51 -0.31 2.27 15.77
CA SER A 51 -0.79 2.89 14.53
C SER A 51 -2.31 2.81 14.38
N GLU A 52 -2.93 1.64 14.64
CA GLU A 52 -4.39 1.50 14.56
C GLU A 52 -5.12 2.40 15.57
N GLY A 53 -4.54 2.60 16.77
CA GLY A 53 -5.11 3.50 17.78
C GLY A 53 -5.09 4.96 17.34
N LEU A 54 -3.99 5.40 16.70
CA LEU A 54 -3.92 6.74 16.12
C LEU A 54 -4.95 6.93 15.00
N TRP A 55 -5.13 5.91 14.17
CA TRP A 55 -6.16 5.89 13.14
C TRP A 55 -7.55 6.09 13.73
N ILE A 56 -7.92 5.28 14.72
CA ILE A 56 -9.22 5.36 15.40
C ILE A 56 -9.40 6.71 16.11
N LYS A 57 -8.36 7.21 16.80
CA LYS A 57 -8.39 8.50 17.48
C LYS A 57 -8.60 9.66 16.50
N GLY A 58 -7.91 9.60 15.35
CA GLY A 58 -8.07 10.57 14.27
C GLY A 58 -9.48 10.57 13.70
N LEU A 59 -10.03 9.39 13.36
CA LEU A 59 -11.39 9.23 12.86
C LEU A 59 -12.44 9.69 13.87
N SER A 60 -12.27 9.38 15.16
CA SER A 60 -13.17 9.82 16.22
C SER A 60 -13.19 11.34 16.35
N TYR A 61 -12.03 12.00 16.30
CA TYR A 61 -11.97 13.46 16.27
C TYR A 61 -12.60 14.04 15.01
N TYR A 62 -12.36 13.44 13.84
CA TYR A 62 -12.92 13.90 12.56
C TYR A 62 -14.45 13.82 12.58
N ARG A 63 -15.04 12.70 13.00
CA ARG A 63 -16.48 12.50 13.13
C ARG A 63 -17.13 13.49 14.10
N LYS A 64 -16.39 13.93 15.13
CA LYS A 64 -16.83 14.99 16.05
C LYS A 64 -16.61 16.41 15.57
N GLY A 65 -16.15 16.63 14.33
CA GLY A 65 -15.84 17.96 13.79
C GLY A 65 -14.62 18.63 14.41
N LYS A 66 -13.79 17.89 15.19
CA LYS A 66 -12.56 18.42 15.81
C LYS A 66 -11.37 18.25 14.85
N TYR A 67 -11.44 18.92 13.70
CA TYR A 67 -10.56 18.68 12.55
C TYR A 67 -9.08 18.94 12.83
N GLN A 68 -8.71 19.98 13.58
CA GLN A 68 -7.32 20.22 13.96
C GLN A 68 -6.74 19.06 14.79
N LYS A 69 -7.55 18.53 15.75
CA LYS A 69 -7.11 17.38 16.55
C LYS A 69 -6.99 16.13 15.69
N ALA A 70 -7.91 15.91 14.77
CA ALA A 70 -7.87 14.81 13.81
C ALA A 70 -6.62 14.90 12.95
N SER A 71 -6.34 16.06 12.34
CA SER A 71 -5.16 16.29 11.50
C SER A 71 -3.86 15.94 12.22
N ARG A 72 -3.70 16.37 13.48
CA ARG A 72 -2.50 16.06 14.28
C ARG A 72 -2.34 14.54 14.52
N GLN A 73 -3.43 13.81 14.84
CA GLN A 73 -3.35 12.36 15.02
C GLN A 73 -2.97 11.64 13.73
N PHE A 74 -3.58 12.02 12.62
CA PHE A 74 -3.27 11.46 11.31
C PHE A 74 -1.85 11.81 10.84
N LEU A 75 -1.35 13.01 11.15
CA LEU A 75 0.02 13.40 10.85
C LEU A 75 1.05 12.57 11.63
N ILE A 76 0.77 12.27 12.91
CA ILE A 76 1.61 11.36 13.70
C ILE A 76 1.57 9.96 13.07
N LEU A 77 0.37 9.46 12.73
CA LEU A 77 0.19 8.17 12.08
C LEU A 77 1.02 8.04 10.81
N SER A 78 1.02 9.07 9.94
CA SER A 78 1.77 9.07 8.69
C SER A 78 3.29 8.95 8.89
N LYS A 79 3.79 9.36 10.05
CA LYS A 79 5.24 9.37 10.37
C LYS A 79 5.73 8.09 11.05
N ILE A 80 4.88 7.47 11.87
CA ILE A 80 5.31 6.35 12.74
C ILE A 80 4.83 4.99 12.25
N SER A 81 3.88 4.93 11.33
CA SER A 81 3.33 3.65 10.88
C SER A 81 4.28 2.93 9.92
N ASP A 82 4.65 1.70 10.27
CA ASP A 82 5.37 0.78 9.38
C ASP A 82 4.43 0.19 8.31
N ASN A 83 3.12 0.20 8.57
CA ASN A 83 2.12 -0.20 7.60
C ASN A 83 1.90 0.92 6.59
N LYS A 84 2.29 0.66 5.33
CA LYS A 84 2.26 1.65 4.25
C LYS A 84 0.86 2.18 3.98
N TRP A 85 -0.16 1.32 4.02
CA TRP A 85 -1.55 1.72 3.85
C TRP A 85 -1.98 2.73 4.92
N LEU A 86 -1.68 2.45 6.20
CA LEU A 86 -2.00 3.36 7.31
C LEU A 86 -1.18 4.65 7.25
N SER A 87 0.09 4.59 6.84
CA SER A 87 0.93 5.77 6.68
C SER A 87 0.36 6.72 5.62
N ASP A 88 0.01 6.20 4.44
CA ASP A 88 -0.56 7.00 3.36
C ASP A 88 -1.98 7.48 3.69
N ALA A 89 -2.81 6.65 4.36
CA ALA A 89 -4.09 7.07 4.91
C ALA A 89 -3.93 8.22 5.90
N GLY A 90 -2.95 8.13 6.80
CA GLY A 90 -2.61 9.20 7.74
C GLY A 90 -2.25 10.50 7.04
N ALA A 91 -1.43 10.46 6.00
CA ALA A 91 -1.05 11.63 5.21
C ALA A 91 -2.26 12.27 4.53
N TYR A 92 -3.06 11.47 3.83
CA TYR A 92 -4.28 11.92 3.14
C TYR A 92 -5.29 12.57 4.10
N TRP A 93 -5.65 11.87 5.19
CA TRP A 93 -6.64 12.36 6.13
C TRP A 93 -6.13 13.52 7.00
N SER A 94 -4.81 13.61 7.25
CA SER A 94 -4.21 14.78 7.90
C SER A 94 -4.42 16.03 7.04
N PHE A 95 -4.09 15.95 5.76
CA PHE A 95 -4.30 17.06 4.82
C PHE A 95 -5.79 17.42 4.73
N LEU A 96 -6.66 16.45 4.48
CA LEU A 96 -8.10 16.67 4.35
C LEU A 96 -8.71 17.30 5.63
N SER A 97 -8.22 16.91 6.81
CA SER A 97 -8.66 17.51 8.07
C SER A 97 -8.14 18.94 8.24
N SER A 98 -6.90 19.22 7.84
CA SER A 98 -6.30 20.55 7.97
C SER A 98 -6.96 21.61 7.06
N THR A 99 -7.64 21.19 5.98
CA THR A 99 -8.36 22.10 5.09
C THR A 99 -9.77 22.47 5.58
N LYS A 100 -10.28 21.79 6.63
CA LYS A 100 -11.68 21.97 7.10
C LYS A 100 -11.85 22.94 8.25
N ASP A 101 -10.79 23.31 8.93
CA ASP A 101 -10.85 24.16 10.13
C ASP A 101 -10.00 25.42 9.96
N ALA A 102 -10.15 26.38 10.88
CA ALA A 102 -9.37 27.62 10.84
C ALA A 102 -7.87 27.35 10.73
N TYR A 103 -7.24 28.01 9.81
CA TYR A 103 -5.92 27.79 9.27
C TYR A 103 -4.81 27.76 10.33
N ASP A 104 -4.30 26.57 10.69
CA ASP A 104 -3.03 26.39 11.38
C ASP A 104 -1.95 26.14 10.31
N ASP A 105 -1.23 27.19 9.93
CA ASP A 105 -0.24 27.16 8.86
C ASP A 105 0.83 26.07 9.05
N THR A 106 1.24 25.80 10.27
CA THR A 106 2.26 24.78 10.59
C THR A 106 1.76 23.37 10.36
N THR A 107 0.56 23.06 10.86
CA THR A 107 -0.05 21.74 10.65
C THR A 107 -0.42 21.54 9.19
N PHE A 108 -0.90 22.56 8.50
CA PHE A 108 -1.22 22.49 7.08
C PHE A 108 0.03 22.20 6.22
N LYS A 109 1.13 22.93 6.42
CA LYS A 109 2.39 22.70 5.70
C LYS A 109 2.93 21.29 5.93
N ALA A 110 2.93 20.83 7.18
CA ALA A 110 3.37 19.48 7.52
C ALA A 110 2.48 18.39 6.90
N SER A 111 1.16 18.63 6.84
CA SER A 111 0.21 17.72 6.21
C SER A 111 0.38 17.69 4.68
N LEU A 112 0.66 18.83 4.06
CA LEU A 112 0.95 18.92 2.63
C LEU A 112 2.26 18.19 2.27
N GLU A 113 3.30 18.32 3.10
CA GLU A 113 4.53 17.54 2.93
C GLU A 113 4.29 16.04 3.04
N ALA A 114 3.49 15.61 4.03
CA ALA A 114 3.13 14.19 4.19
C ALA A 114 2.34 13.70 2.98
N LEU A 115 1.39 14.50 2.48
CA LEU A 115 0.62 14.19 1.27
C LEU A 115 1.54 14.05 0.04
N ASN A 116 2.51 14.94 -0.14
CA ASN A 116 3.49 14.85 -1.22
C ASN A 116 4.32 13.56 -1.13
N LYS A 117 4.73 13.16 0.07
CA LYS A 117 5.47 11.91 0.29
C LYS A 117 4.64 10.67 0.04
N SER A 118 3.33 10.72 0.26
CA SER A 118 2.43 9.59 0.02
C SER A 118 2.03 9.45 -1.45
N CYS A 119 2.14 10.52 -2.26
CA CYS A 119 1.90 10.47 -3.69
C CYS A 119 3.04 9.69 -4.39
N LYS A 120 2.77 8.42 -4.68
CA LYS A 120 3.70 7.49 -5.35
C LYS A 120 2.88 6.58 -6.27
N PRO A 121 3.49 6.01 -7.31
CA PRO A 121 2.84 5.01 -8.15
C PRO A 121 2.73 3.69 -7.38
N SER A 122 1.78 3.62 -6.44
CA SER A 122 1.52 2.43 -5.65
C SER A 122 0.05 2.03 -5.75
N PHE A 123 -0.23 0.75 -5.48
CA PHE A 123 -1.59 0.20 -5.44
C PHE A 123 -2.45 0.75 -4.28
N ASN A 124 -1.86 1.51 -3.38
CA ASN A 124 -2.57 2.07 -2.23
C ASN A 124 -3.51 3.20 -2.68
N ILE A 125 -4.81 3.03 -2.41
CA ILE A 125 -5.83 4.00 -2.76
C ILE A 125 -5.52 5.41 -2.22
N TYR A 126 -4.96 5.52 -1.02
CA TYR A 126 -4.61 6.81 -0.43
C TYR A 126 -3.42 7.47 -1.13
N SER A 127 -2.49 6.68 -1.68
CA SER A 127 -1.43 7.22 -2.53
C SER A 127 -2.00 7.80 -3.83
N ILE A 128 -2.93 7.10 -4.47
CA ILE A 128 -3.62 7.56 -5.69
C ILE A 128 -4.41 8.83 -5.39
N LEU A 129 -5.19 8.86 -4.31
CA LEU A 129 -5.96 10.03 -3.90
C LEU A 129 -5.06 11.22 -3.57
N SER A 130 -3.90 11.00 -2.95
CA SER A 130 -2.91 12.03 -2.67
C SER A 130 -2.34 12.64 -3.95
N CYS A 131 -2.00 11.81 -4.94
CA CYS A 131 -1.54 12.27 -6.24
C CYS A 131 -2.63 13.10 -6.94
N ARG A 132 -3.89 12.64 -6.90
CA ARG A 132 -5.02 13.37 -7.49
C ARG A 132 -5.24 14.75 -6.87
N ILE A 133 -5.12 14.89 -5.54
CA ILE A 133 -5.20 16.19 -4.87
C ILE A 133 -4.08 17.14 -5.32
N LEU A 134 -2.89 16.59 -5.57
CA LEU A 134 -1.70 17.33 -6.00
C LEU A 134 -1.66 17.58 -7.51
N ASP A 135 -2.70 17.18 -8.24
CA ASP A 135 -2.78 17.25 -9.71
C ASP A 135 -1.57 16.56 -10.40
N LYS A 136 -1.11 15.46 -9.81
CA LYS A 136 -0.04 14.62 -10.35
C LYS A 136 -0.65 13.39 -10.98
N THR A 137 -0.26 13.07 -12.20
CA THR A 137 -0.66 11.84 -12.87
C THR A 137 0.26 10.68 -12.46
N ILE A 138 -0.27 9.46 -12.39
CA ILE A 138 0.54 8.28 -12.10
C ILE A 138 1.55 8.03 -13.23
N GLN A 139 1.25 8.49 -14.44
CA GLN A 139 2.12 8.43 -15.64
C GLN A 139 3.39 9.27 -15.53
N ASP A 140 3.44 10.24 -14.59
CA ASP A 140 4.64 11.07 -14.35
C ASP A 140 5.77 10.29 -13.64
N PHE A 141 5.52 9.03 -13.29
CA PHE A 141 6.51 8.16 -12.67
C PHE A 141 7.09 7.18 -13.70
N GLU A 142 8.18 7.56 -14.32
CA GLU A 142 8.92 6.66 -15.20
C GLU A 142 9.57 5.53 -14.39
N PHE A 143 9.11 4.30 -14.59
CA PHE A 143 9.85 3.12 -14.15
C PHE A 143 10.92 2.81 -15.18
N ASN A 144 12.17 3.00 -14.77
CA ASN A 144 13.30 2.67 -15.63
C ASN A 144 13.38 1.13 -15.81
N THR A 145 12.69 0.64 -16.83
CA THR A 145 12.75 -0.74 -17.28
C THR A 145 13.95 -1.01 -18.21
N SER A 146 14.73 0.02 -18.54
CA SER A 146 15.81 -0.03 -19.54
C SER A 146 17.06 -0.80 -19.12
N LEU A 147 17.14 -1.25 -17.88
CA LEU A 147 18.36 -1.91 -17.33
C LEU A 147 18.60 -3.35 -17.80
N MET A 148 17.87 -3.88 -18.83
CA MET A 148 17.73 -5.33 -18.91
C MET A 148 17.78 -5.98 -20.29
N SER A 149 18.08 -5.28 -21.36
CA SER A 149 18.17 -5.96 -22.68
C SER A 149 19.30 -6.99 -22.72
N SER A 150 20.48 -6.63 -22.24
CA SER A 150 21.64 -7.53 -22.23
C SER A 150 21.53 -8.70 -21.26
N ASP A 151 20.86 -8.48 -20.11
CA ASP A 151 20.64 -9.53 -19.12
C ASP A 151 19.57 -10.52 -19.61
N LEU A 152 18.57 -10.03 -20.33
CA LEU A 152 17.52 -10.86 -20.92
C LEU A 152 18.08 -11.73 -22.04
N GLU A 153 18.88 -11.17 -22.94
CA GLU A 153 19.56 -11.93 -24.01
C GLU A 153 20.44 -13.03 -23.40
N SER A 154 21.28 -12.67 -22.41
CA SER A 154 22.13 -13.64 -21.73
C SER A 154 21.34 -14.75 -21.02
N PHE A 155 20.13 -14.46 -20.51
CA PHE A 155 19.26 -15.47 -19.92
C PHE A 155 18.66 -16.39 -21.01
N LEU A 156 18.19 -15.82 -22.10
CA LEU A 156 17.57 -16.58 -23.19
C LEU A 156 18.57 -17.54 -23.87
N ASP A 157 19.86 -17.19 -23.87
CA ASP A 157 20.95 -18.05 -24.36
C ASP A 157 21.28 -19.24 -23.42
N THR A 158 20.66 -19.31 -22.25
CA THR A 158 20.79 -20.47 -21.36
C THR A 158 19.85 -21.60 -21.76
N LYS A 159 20.20 -22.86 -21.47
CA LYS A 159 19.31 -24.02 -21.70
C LYS A 159 17.92 -23.86 -21.07
N LEU A 160 17.83 -23.14 -19.96
CA LEU A 160 16.56 -22.84 -19.29
C LEU A 160 15.78 -21.75 -20.04
N GLY A 161 16.47 -20.71 -20.48
CA GLY A 161 15.88 -19.65 -21.31
C GLY A 161 15.34 -20.18 -22.63
N GLU A 162 16.14 -20.99 -23.34
CA GLU A 162 15.73 -21.69 -24.57
C GLU A 162 14.47 -22.55 -24.35
N ARG A 163 14.44 -23.31 -23.24
CA ARG A 163 13.26 -24.13 -22.90
C ARG A 163 12.02 -23.29 -22.63
N ILE A 164 12.16 -22.18 -21.88
CA ILE A 164 11.04 -21.28 -21.57
C ILE A 164 10.54 -20.62 -22.85
N GLN A 165 11.45 -20.19 -23.72
CA GLN A 165 11.07 -19.61 -25.01
C GLN A 165 10.32 -20.62 -25.89
N ALA A 166 10.79 -21.86 -25.96
CA ALA A 166 10.11 -22.91 -26.70
C ALA A 166 8.71 -23.21 -26.14
N LEU A 167 8.52 -23.19 -24.80
CA LEU A 167 7.20 -23.34 -24.19
C LEU A 167 6.24 -22.20 -24.56
N ILE A 168 6.75 -20.97 -24.67
CA ILE A 168 5.94 -19.81 -25.08
C ILE A 168 5.57 -19.92 -26.56
N GLU A 169 6.50 -20.33 -27.42
CA GLU A 169 6.27 -20.49 -28.86
C GLU A 169 5.20 -21.54 -29.18
N ILE A 170 5.05 -22.56 -28.34
CA ILE A 170 4.00 -23.59 -28.48
C ILE A 170 2.74 -23.29 -27.66
N ASP A 171 2.61 -22.06 -27.10
CA ASP A 171 1.48 -21.57 -26.29
C ASP A 171 1.27 -22.32 -24.96
N GLU A 172 2.33 -22.98 -24.43
CA GLU A 172 2.31 -23.64 -23.13
C GLU A 172 2.70 -22.67 -21.99
N LEU A 173 2.01 -21.50 -21.96
CA LEU A 173 2.26 -20.42 -21.00
C LEU A 173 2.20 -20.85 -19.53
N PRO A 174 1.24 -21.72 -19.08
CA PRO A 174 1.19 -22.16 -17.69
C PRO A 174 2.45 -22.90 -17.25
N ILE A 175 3.05 -23.70 -18.14
CA ILE A 175 4.28 -24.44 -17.86
C ILE A 175 5.47 -23.49 -17.78
N ALA A 176 5.57 -22.55 -18.71
CA ALA A 176 6.59 -21.49 -18.69
C ALA A 176 6.53 -20.66 -17.38
N GLU A 177 5.34 -20.30 -16.92
CA GLU A 177 5.14 -19.60 -15.63
C GLU A 177 5.61 -20.43 -14.44
N ILE A 178 5.34 -21.73 -14.41
CA ILE A 178 5.77 -22.63 -13.33
C ILE A 178 7.31 -22.68 -13.24
N GLU A 179 7.98 -22.83 -14.38
CA GLU A 179 9.46 -22.86 -14.43
C GLU A 179 10.06 -21.54 -13.95
N LEU A 180 9.54 -20.40 -14.38
CA LEU A 180 9.99 -19.08 -13.97
C LEU A 180 9.67 -18.78 -12.50
N ASN A 181 8.52 -19.23 -11.98
CA ASN A 181 8.18 -19.10 -10.56
C ASN A 181 9.16 -19.85 -9.63
N ARG A 182 9.64 -21.01 -10.05
CA ARG A 182 10.66 -21.75 -9.28
C ARG A 182 11.95 -20.96 -9.13
N LEU A 183 12.34 -20.23 -10.16
CA LEU A 183 13.55 -19.39 -10.15
C LEU A 183 13.44 -18.18 -9.23
N GLN A 184 12.26 -17.57 -9.08
CA GLN A 184 12.07 -16.41 -8.19
C GLN A 184 12.48 -16.65 -6.76
N ASN A 185 12.30 -17.87 -6.25
CA ASN A 185 12.63 -18.23 -4.88
C ASN A 185 14.15 -18.37 -4.64
N ILE A 186 14.92 -18.56 -5.70
CA ILE A 186 16.35 -18.91 -5.63
C ILE A 186 17.24 -17.71 -5.96
N THR A 187 16.70 -16.62 -6.53
CA THR A 187 17.48 -15.58 -7.20
C THR A 187 17.45 -14.22 -6.49
N ASN A 188 18.43 -13.36 -6.86
CA ASN A 188 18.55 -11.99 -6.38
C ASN A 188 17.56 -11.04 -7.11
N ASP A 189 17.45 -9.80 -6.62
CA ASP A 189 16.52 -8.81 -7.16
C ASP A 189 16.81 -8.41 -8.62
N ARG A 190 18.07 -8.49 -9.07
CA ARG A 190 18.42 -8.24 -10.48
C ARG A 190 17.74 -9.24 -11.40
N PHE A 191 17.78 -10.50 -11.03
CA PHE A 191 17.14 -11.58 -11.81
C PHE A 191 15.61 -11.50 -11.73
N ARG A 192 15.05 -11.13 -10.56
CA ARG A 192 13.60 -10.90 -10.44
C ARG A 192 13.12 -9.77 -11.33
N ARG A 193 13.90 -8.68 -11.49
CA ARG A 193 13.59 -7.61 -12.45
C ARG A 193 13.59 -8.11 -13.90
N LEU A 194 14.52 -9.00 -14.23
CA LEU A 194 14.54 -9.65 -15.53
C LEU A 194 13.28 -10.49 -15.76
N ILE A 195 12.87 -11.31 -14.79
CA ILE A 195 11.63 -12.09 -14.85
C ILE A 195 10.41 -11.16 -15.01
N LEU A 196 10.36 -10.04 -14.27
CA LEU A 196 9.28 -9.05 -14.39
C LEU A 196 9.18 -8.51 -15.84
N ASN A 197 10.29 -8.07 -16.43
CA ASN A 197 10.30 -7.56 -17.80
C ASN A 197 9.93 -8.64 -18.82
N PHE A 198 10.43 -9.85 -18.60
CA PHE A 198 10.09 -10.99 -19.45
C PHE A 198 8.60 -11.31 -19.39
N SER A 199 8.01 -11.27 -18.18
CA SER A 199 6.58 -11.52 -17.99
C SER A 199 5.71 -10.44 -18.64
N ILE A 200 6.10 -9.17 -18.55
CA ILE A 200 5.41 -8.06 -19.23
C ILE A 200 5.46 -8.24 -20.76
N LYS A 201 6.65 -8.56 -21.30
CA LYS A 201 6.85 -8.71 -22.75
C LYS A 201 6.04 -9.87 -23.36
N ASN A 202 5.81 -10.93 -22.58
CA ASN A 202 5.15 -12.16 -23.03
C ASN A 202 3.73 -12.32 -22.46
N ASP A 203 3.12 -11.25 -21.89
CA ASP A 203 1.76 -11.25 -21.35
C ASP A 203 1.52 -12.30 -20.24
N LEU A 204 2.57 -12.66 -19.45
CA LEU A 204 2.49 -13.61 -18.35
C LEU A 204 1.97 -12.91 -17.08
N SER A 205 0.69 -12.57 -17.05
CA SER A 205 0.07 -11.69 -16.05
C SER A 205 0.24 -12.18 -14.60
N SER A 206 0.06 -13.48 -14.35
CA SER A 206 0.21 -14.07 -13.01
C SER A 206 1.65 -13.92 -12.49
N LEU A 207 2.63 -14.18 -13.35
CA LEU A 207 4.05 -14.05 -13.04
C LEU A 207 4.45 -12.59 -12.80
N GLN A 208 3.93 -11.67 -13.64
CA GLN A 208 4.14 -10.23 -13.51
C GLN A 208 3.69 -9.74 -12.13
N ILE A 209 2.45 -10.05 -11.72
CA ILE A 209 1.89 -9.63 -10.43
C ILE A 209 2.72 -10.18 -9.27
N LYS A 210 3.06 -11.48 -9.30
CA LYS A 210 3.86 -12.10 -8.23
C LYS A 210 5.23 -11.48 -8.13
N THR A 211 5.91 -11.30 -9.25
CA THR A 211 7.26 -10.72 -9.29
C THR A 211 7.26 -9.26 -8.84
N ALA A 212 6.27 -8.48 -9.25
CA ALA A 212 6.11 -7.10 -8.82
C ALA A 212 5.91 -7.02 -7.29
N LYS A 213 5.05 -7.87 -6.71
CA LYS A 213 4.86 -7.94 -5.25
C LYS A 213 6.14 -8.33 -4.50
N TYR A 214 6.97 -9.21 -5.06
CA TYR A 214 8.26 -9.57 -4.46
C TYR A 214 9.26 -8.40 -4.48
N LEU A 215 9.35 -7.69 -5.60
CA LEU A 215 10.33 -6.62 -5.78
C LEU A 215 9.96 -5.35 -5.03
N PHE A 216 8.68 -4.98 -5.06
CA PHE A 216 8.23 -3.67 -4.61
C PHE A 216 7.36 -3.73 -3.35
N LYS A 217 6.95 -4.93 -2.93
CA LYS A 217 6.05 -5.13 -1.77
C LYS A 217 4.79 -4.25 -1.91
N ASP A 218 4.51 -3.44 -0.89
CA ASP A 218 3.36 -2.54 -0.85
C ASP A 218 3.51 -1.29 -1.76
N ASP A 219 4.71 -1.05 -2.30
CA ASP A 219 5.00 0.04 -3.25
C ASP A 219 4.99 -0.44 -4.72
N ALA A 220 4.42 -1.61 -5.00
CA ALA A 220 4.35 -2.13 -6.37
C ALA A 220 3.53 -1.20 -7.27
N PRO A 221 4.07 -0.83 -8.47
CA PRO A 221 3.35 -0.01 -9.42
C PRO A 221 2.03 -0.65 -9.85
N ILE A 222 1.01 0.21 -10.04
CA ILE A 222 -0.33 -0.25 -10.39
C ILE A 222 -0.34 -1.02 -11.71
N ASP A 223 0.41 -0.57 -12.70
CA ASP A 223 0.51 -1.21 -14.02
C ASP A 223 1.12 -2.61 -13.97
N PHE A 224 1.92 -2.90 -12.92
CA PHE A 224 2.48 -4.22 -12.72
C PHE A 224 1.54 -5.16 -11.96
N LEU A 225 0.62 -4.60 -11.17
CA LEU A 225 -0.37 -5.36 -10.40
C LEU A 225 -1.67 -5.59 -11.16
N TYR A 226 -1.95 -4.76 -12.16
CA TYR A 226 -3.08 -4.87 -13.06
C TYR A 226 -2.58 -4.88 -14.50
N PRO A 227 -1.98 -5.99 -14.93
CA PRO A 227 -1.57 -6.13 -16.32
C PRO A 227 -2.78 -6.00 -17.24
N ASN A 228 -2.59 -5.32 -18.37
CA ASN A 228 -3.58 -5.23 -19.44
C ASN A 228 -3.12 -6.11 -20.59
N PRO A 229 -3.33 -7.43 -20.54
CA PRO A 229 -2.86 -8.35 -21.54
C PRO A 229 -3.55 -8.10 -22.89
N LYS A 230 -2.85 -8.37 -23.99
CA LYS A 230 -3.33 -8.06 -25.37
C LYS A 230 -4.66 -8.70 -25.68
N TRP A 231 -4.92 -9.92 -25.19
CA TRP A 231 -6.18 -10.61 -25.45
C TRP A 231 -7.42 -9.87 -24.90
N ILE A 232 -7.27 -9.01 -23.88
CA ILE A 232 -8.36 -8.16 -23.36
C ILE A 232 -8.72 -7.06 -24.36
N GLN A 233 -7.75 -6.54 -25.11
CA GLN A 233 -7.98 -5.49 -26.10
C GLN A 233 -8.77 -6.02 -27.31
N ASP A 234 -8.65 -7.31 -27.60
CA ASP A 234 -9.35 -7.99 -28.70
C ASP A 234 -10.77 -8.44 -28.31
N TYR A 235 -11.11 -8.39 -27.01
CA TYR A 235 -12.41 -8.82 -26.53
C TYR A 235 -13.41 -7.66 -26.47
N ASN A 236 -14.51 -7.79 -27.22
CA ASN A 236 -15.57 -6.80 -27.20
C ASN A 236 -16.52 -7.07 -26.00
N PHE A 237 -16.20 -6.47 -24.84
CA PHE A 237 -17.04 -6.53 -23.65
C PHE A 237 -18.23 -5.58 -23.82
N ASN A 238 -19.27 -5.99 -24.51
CA ASN A 238 -20.44 -5.17 -24.90
C ASN A 238 -21.14 -4.42 -23.75
N SER A 239 -20.77 -4.62 -22.48
CA SER A 239 -21.42 -3.96 -21.31
C SER A 239 -20.62 -4.00 -20.02
N ILE A 240 -19.44 -4.58 -19.95
CA ILE A 240 -18.65 -4.70 -18.71
C ILE A 240 -17.32 -3.98 -18.92
N ASP A 241 -16.96 -3.10 -17.97
CA ASP A 241 -15.64 -2.46 -17.96
C ASP A 241 -14.56 -3.56 -17.81
N PRO A 242 -13.60 -3.67 -18.75
CA PRO A 242 -12.54 -4.68 -18.71
C PRO A 242 -11.76 -4.68 -17.38
N THR A 243 -11.64 -3.54 -16.71
CA THR A 243 -10.94 -3.41 -15.44
C THR A 243 -11.58 -4.22 -14.30
N ILE A 244 -12.89 -4.51 -14.39
CA ILE A 244 -13.61 -5.34 -13.41
C ILE A 244 -13.25 -6.83 -13.54
N ILE A 245 -12.80 -7.26 -14.72
CA ILE A 245 -12.47 -8.68 -14.98
C ILE A 245 -11.03 -9.00 -14.52
N ILE A 246 -10.18 -7.99 -14.43
CA ILE A 246 -8.76 -8.13 -14.08
C ILE A 246 -8.53 -8.00 -12.57
N SER A 247 -9.50 -7.47 -11.83
CA SER A 247 -9.43 -7.27 -10.37
C SER A 247 -9.81 -8.54 -9.61
#